data_e7cae2882b946aa4e25d6369efdb1da3
#
_entry.id   e7cae2882b946aa4e25d6369efdb1da3
#
_cell.length_a   1.000
_cell.length_b   1.000
_cell.length_c   1.000
_cell.angle_alpha   90.00
_cell.angle_beta   90.00
_cell.angle_gamma   90.00
#
_symmetry.space_group_name_H-M   'P 1'
#
loop_
_entity.id
_entity.type
_entity.pdbx_description
1 polymer ?
#
loop_
_entity_poly.entity_id
_entity_poly.type
_entity_poly.pdbx_seq_one_letter_code
_entity_poly.pdbx_strand_id
1 'polypeptide(L)'
;LVAWPASTIGTRHADAFEWAGARPELKRMFAVLSGLLETEPRTSEKNPQELDPLELPLSAEAGQLALQAGNQFETLMAAGNDLSELRDRTAKAVENACRIAGVLAANEGGMGTSEITADHLARALVLIQWYLAEALRIRGAAAVPQSVQDAEALSNWLHARGMRKFRTRD
;
A
#
# COMPACT_ATOMS: atom_id res chain seq x y z
N LEU A 1 2.60 -5.39 2.17
CA LEU A 1 2.51 -3.93 2.20
C LEU A 1 2.48 -3.46 3.65
N VAL A 2 3.34 -2.53 4.05
CA VAL A 2 3.45 -2.03 5.43
C VAL A 2 3.44 -0.50 5.39
N ALA A 3 2.67 0.10 6.29
CA ALA A 3 2.69 1.52 6.58
C ALA A 3 2.87 1.73 8.09
N TRP A 4 3.63 2.75 8.47
CA TRP A 4 3.84 3.11 9.87
C TRP A 4 3.56 4.61 10.03
N PRO A 5 2.29 4.99 10.19
CA PRO A 5 1.91 6.39 10.35
C PRO A 5 2.46 6.96 11.66
N ALA A 6 2.63 8.27 11.69
CA ALA A 6 2.95 8.97 12.94
C ALA A 6 1.85 8.72 13.99
N SER A 7 2.25 8.64 15.26
CA SER A 7 1.27 8.44 16.34
C SER A 7 0.33 9.65 16.45
N THR A 8 -0.95 9.37 16.47
CA THR A 8 -2.01 10.37 16.73
C THR A 8 -2.51 10.32 18.18
N ILE A 9 -1.77 9.65 19.09
CA ILE A 9 -2.12 9.59 20.50
C ILE A 9 -2.16 11.02 21.08
N GLY A 10 -3.25 11.34 21.75
CA GLY A 10 -3.50 12.69 22.32
C GLY A 10 -4.25 13.65 21.42
N THR A 11 -4.44 13.32 20.12
CA THR A 11 -5.23 14.13 19.17
C THR A 11 -6.49 13.42 18.67
N ARG A 12 -6.72 12.19 19.13
CA ARG A 12 -7.90 11.40 18.78
C ARG A 12 -9.07 11.84 19.67
N HIS A 13 -9.84 12.81 19.19
CA HIS A 13 -11.11 13.17 19.79
C HIS A 13 -12.20 12.34 19.10
N ALA A 14 -13.04 11.68 19.88
CA ALA A 14 -14.22 10.99 19.37
C ALA A 14 -15.35 12.03 19.28
N ASP A 15 -15.65 12.44 18.06
CA ASP A 15 -16.90 13.10 17.75
C ASP A 15 -18.05 12.07 17.72
N ALA A 16 -19.31 12.54 17.65
CA ALA A 16 -20.47 11.66 17.57
C ALA A 16 -20.26 10.64 16.45
N PHE A 17 -20.04 9.38 16.82
CA PHE A 17 -19.71 8.30 15.90
C PHE A 17 -20.96 7.83 15.18
N GLU A 18 -21.15 8.26 13.95
CA GLU A 18 -22.08 7.60 13.05
C GLU A 18 -21.58 6.20 12.74
N TRP A 19 -22.37 5.21 13.07
CA TRP A 19 -22.05 3.79 12.85
C TRP A 19 -21.60 3.60 11.40
N ALA A 20 -20.43 3.02 11.20
CA ALA A 20 -19.86 2.74 9.88
C ALA A 20 -20.84 2.01 8.95
N GLY A 21 -21.71 1.16 9.51
CA GLY A 21 -22.79 0.49 8.79
C GLY A 21 -23.91 1.40 8.25
N ALA A 22 -23.92 2.70 8.64
CA ALA A 22 -24.88 3.66 8.09
C ALA A 22 -24.38 4.32 6.78
N ARG A 23 -23.08 4.27 6.48
CA ARG A 23 -22.50 4.88 5.28
C ARG A 23 -22.81 4.04 4.04
N PRO A 24 -23.38 4.62 2.97
CA PRO A 24 -23.75 3.88 1.75
C PRO A 24 -22.55 3.15 1.13
N GLU A 25 -21.36 3.74 1.15
CA GLU A 25 -20.13 3.16 0.59
C GLU A 25 -19.72 1.88 1.33
N LEU A 26 -19.81 1.88 2.66
CA LEU A 26 -19.51 0.71 3.47
C LEU A 26 -20.56 -0.40 3.30
N LYS A 27 -21.85 -0.04 3.19
CA LYS A 27 -22.90 -1.01 2.86
C LYS A 27 -22.66 -1.67 1.52
N ARG A 28 -22.26 -0.89 0.50
CA ARG A 28 -21.89 -1.43 -0.81
C ARG A 28 -20.68 -2.36 -0.72
N MET A 29 -19.63 -1.95 -0.02
CA MET A 29 -18.44 -2.77 0.19
C MET A 29 -18.81 -4.09 0.88
N PHE A 30 -19.59 -4.06 1.96
CA PHE A 30 -20.02 -5.27 2.66
C PHE A 30 -20.88 -6.17 1.76
N ALA A 31 -21.76 -5.61 0.94
CA ALA A 31 -22.57 -6.39 0.00
C ALA A 31 -21.70 -7.13 -1.03
N VAL A 32 -20.68 -6.46 -1.58
CA VAL A 32 -19.72 -7.07 -2.51
C VAL A 32 -18.93 -8.18 -1.82
N LEU A 33 -18.39 -7.91 -0.62
CA LEU A 33 -17.64 -8.91 0.13
C LEU A 33 -18.49 -10.12 0.52
N SER A 34 -19.74 -9.91 0.96
CA SER A 34 -20.66 -11.01 1.25
C SER A 34 -20.94 -11.85 0.01
N GLY A 35 -21.21 -11.21 -1.14
CA GLY A 35 -21.44 -11.93 -2.40
C GLY A 35 -20.22 -12.75 -2.85
N LEU A 36 -19.01 -12.24 -2.65
CA LEU A 36 -17.78 -12.99 -2.93
C LEU A 36 -17.62 -14.19 -1.99
N LEU A 37 -17.94 -14.05 -0.70
CA LEU A 37 -17.83 -15.12 0.28
C LEU A 37 -18.91 -16.20 0.12
N GLU A 38 -20.08 -15.86 -0.42
CA GLU A 38 -21.17 -16.79 -0.72
C GLU A 38 -20.95 -17.55 -2.03
N THR A 39 -20.01 -17.10 -2.86
CA THR A 39 -19.69 -17.77 -4.13
C THR A 39 -18.87 -19.02 -3.87
N GLU A 40 -19.37 -20.19 -4.30
CA GLU A 40 -18.60 -21.42 -4.22
C GLU A 40 -17.33 -21.32 -5.09
N PRO A 41 -16.15 -21.65 -4.53
CA PRO A 41 -14.91 -21.63 -5.30
C PRO A 41 -14.96 -22.73 -6.38
N ARG A 42 -14.50 -22.39 -7.59
CA ARG A 42 -14.33 -23.37 -8.66
C ARG A 42 -13.28 -24.38 -8.27
N THR A 43 -13.56 -25.64 -8.52
CA THR A 43 -12.65 -26.75 -8.28
C THR A 43 -12.35 -27.48 -9.58
N SER A 44 -11.20 -28.12 -9.65
CA SER A 44 -10.80 -28.93 -10.81
C SER A 44 -11.73 -30.13 -10.98
N GLU A 45 -12.12 -30.41 -12.21
CA GLU A 45 -12.91 -31.61 -12.55
C GLU A 45 -12.18 -32.91 -12.20
N LYS A 46 -10.84 -32.88 -12.19
CA LYS A 46 -10.00 -34.05 -11.90
C LYS A 46 -9.76 -34.25 -10.41
N ASN A 47 -9.78 -33.18 -9.64
CA ASN A 47 -9.54 -33.23 -8.19
C ASN A 47 -10.39 -32.15 -7.49
N PRO A 48 -11.52 -32.52 -6.86
CA PRO A 48 -12.38 -31.57 -6.17
C PRO A 48 -11.76 -30.82 -4.99
N GLN A 49 -10.57 -31.24 -4.53
CA GLN A 49 -9.82 -30.55 -3.47
C GLN A 49 -8.85 -29.48 -4.03
N GLU A 50 -8.70 -29.42 -5.34
CA GLU A 50 -7.84 -28.48 -6.02
C GLU A 50 -8.68 -27.35 -6.62
N LEU A 51 -8.29 -26.09 -6.32
CA LEU A 51 -8.96 -24.93 -6.88
C LEU A 51 -8.63 -24.78 -8.37
N ASP A 52 -9.64 -24.42 -9.17
CA ASP A 52 -9.53 -24.04 -10.57
C ASP A 52 -9.89 -22.56 -10.71
N PRO A 53 -8.99 -21.62 -10.32
CA PRO A 53 -9.28 -20.20 -10.34
C PRO A 53 -9.48 -19.69 -11.76
N LEU A 54 -10.42 -18.77 -11.93
CA LEU A 54 -10.58 -18.03 -13.19
C LEU A 54 -9.35 -17.19 -13.47
N GLU A 55 -8.82 -17.33 -14.67
CA GLU A 55 -7.79 -16.42 -15.18
C GLU A 55 -8.42 -15.05 -15.47
N LEU A 56 -7.77 -13.99 -15.00
CA LEU A 56 -8.16 -12.62 -15.26
C LEU A 56 -7.02 -11.92 -16.02
N PRO A 57 -7.05 -11.88 -17.35
CA PRO A 57 -5.99 -11.30 -18.16
C PRO A 57 -5.94 -9.78 -18.03
N LEU A 58 -4.78 -9.22 -18.34
CA LEU A 58 -4.63 -7.78 -18.57
C LEU A 58 -5.16 -7.41 -19.95
N SER A 59 -5.85 -6.27 -20.06
CA SER A 59 -6.11 -5.68 -21.40
C SER A 59 -4.78 -5.33 -22.10
N ALA A 60 -4.81 -5.11 -23.41
CA ALA A 60 -3.60 -4.74 -24.16
C ALA A 60 -2.95 -3.46 -23.59
N GLU A 61 -3.75 -2.46 -23.26
CA GLU A 61 -3.31 -1.19 -22.68
C GLU A 61 -2.75 -1.39 -21.27
N ALA A 62 -3.39 -2.24 -20.45
CA ALA A 62 -2.88 -2.59 -19.11
C ALA A 62 -1.55 -3.32 -19.20
N GLY A 63 -1.40 -4.23 -20.18
CA GLY A 63 -0.14 -4.92 -20.45
C GLY A 63 1.00 -3.96 -20.81
N GLN A 64 0.73 -2.97 -21.68
CA GLN A 64 1.70 -1.93 -22.03
C GLN A 64 2.07 -1.08 -20.80
N LEU A 65 1.09 -0.68 -19.98
CA LEU A 65 1.34 0.07 -18.75
C LEU A 65 2.19 -0.73 -17.77
N ALA A 66 1.93 -2.05 -17.63
CA ALA A 66 2.73 -2.92 -16.78
C ALA A 66 4.20 -2.98 -17.23
N LEU A 67 4.45 -3.10 -18.53
CA LEU A 67 5.81 -3.08 -19.10
C LEU A 67 6.52 -1.75 -18.85
N GLN A 68 5.83 -0.63 -19.07
CA GLN A 68 6.37 0.70 -18.82
C GLN A 68 6.74 0.88 -17.33
N ALA A 69 5.83 0.52 -16.42
CA ALA A 69 6.07 0.56 -14.99
C ALA A 69 7.25 -0.34 -14.57
N GLY A 70 7.35 -1.54 -15.14
CA GLY A 70 8.45 -2.46 -14.90
C GLY A 70 9.80 -1.86 -15.28
N ASN A 71 9.91 -1.29 -16.48
CA ASN A 71 11.12 -0.62 -16.95
C ASN A 71 11.48 0.60 -16.09
N GLN A 72 10.49 1.36 -15.62
CA GLN A 72 10.72 2.49 -14.72
C GLN A 72 11.25 2.01 -13.36
N PHE A 73 10.63 0.99 -12.77
CA PHE A 73 11.10 0.43 -11.50
C PHE A 73 12.50 -0.18 -11.62
N GLU A 74 12.81 -0.85 -12.74
CA GLU A 74 14.15 -1.37 -13.01
C GLU A 74 15.18 -0.25 -13.02
N THR A 75 14.89 0.87 -13.68
CA THR A 75 15.74 2.06 -13.67
C THR A 75 15.94 2.62 -12.24
N LEU A 76 14.86 2.70 -11.46
CA LEU A 76 14.92 3.22 -10.09
C LEU A 76 15.68 2.28 -9.11
N MET A 77 15.77 0.99 -9.43
CA MET A 77 16.55 0.02 -8.64
C MET A 77 18.05 0.04 -8.95
N ALA A 78 18.49 0.72 -10.00
CA ALA A 78 19.90 0.81 -10.34
C ALA A 78 20.71 1.45 -9.20
N ALA A 79 22.01 1.12 -9.14
CA ALA A 79 22.89 1.61 -8.08
C ALA A 79 22.91 3.16 -8.04
N GLY A 80 22.68 3.72 -6.87
CA GLY A 80 22.65 5.17 -6.65
C GLY A 80 21.28 5.83 -6.91
N ASN A 81 20.28 5.10 -7.38
CA ASN A 81 18.93 5.61 -7.57
C ASN A 81 18.05 5.35 -6.34
N ASP A 82 16.89 6.00 -6.31
CA ASP A 82 16.01 6.13 -5.14
C ASP A 82 15.57 4.79 -4.53
N LEU A 83 15.34 3.77 -5.35
CA LEU A 83 14.88 2.45 -4.89
C LEU A 83 16.01 1.40 -4.84
N SER A 84 17.26 1.81 -5.00
CA SER A 84 18.41 0.89 -4.97
C SER A 84 18.52 0.09 -3.68
N GLU A 85 18.03 0.62 -2.57
CA GLU A 85 18.01 -0.05 -1.26
C GLU A 85 16.77 -0.92 -1.00
N LEU A 86 15.76 -0.85 -1.89
CA LEU A 86 14.51 -1.61 -1.80
C LEU A 86 14.34 -2.61 -2.94
N ARG A 87 15.44 -3.07 -3.56
CA ARG A 87 15.42 -3.94 -4.75
C ARG A 87 14.49 -5.13 -4.61
N ASP A 88 14.58 -5.86 -3.50
CA ASP A 88 13.78 -7.07 -3.26
C ASP A 88 12.27 -6.79 -3.26
N ARG A 89 11.87 -5.63 -2.76
CA ARG A 89 10.47 -5.20 -2.72
C ARG A 89 10.02 -4.63 -4.07
N THR A 90 10.88 -3.82 -4.68
CA THR A 90 10.60 -3.15 -5.95
C THR A 90 10.54 -4.15 -7.10
N ALA A 91 11.35 -5.20 -7.10
CA ALA A 91 11.28 -6.30 -8.08
C ALA A 91 9.90 -6.99 -8.13
N LYS A 92 9.13 -6.93 -7.05
CA LYS A 92 7.75 -7.46 -6.96
C LYS A 92 6.67 -6.39 -7.14
N ALA A 93 7.04 -5.14 -7.43
CA ALA A 93 6.10 -4.02 -7.46
C ALA A 93 5.02 -4.19 -8.54
N VAL A 94 5.40 -4.53 -9.77
CA VAL A 94 4.45 -4.73 -10.87
C VAL A 94 3.55 -5.94 -10.62
N GLU A 95 4.10 -7.05 -10.15
CA GLU A 95 3.32 -8.24 -9.80
C GLU A 95 2.25 -7.91 -8.74
N ASN A 96 2.64 -7.19 -7.69
CA ASN A 96 1.72 -6.75 -6.65
C ASN A 96 0.69 -5.74 -7.19
N ALA A 97 1.09 -4.84 -8.11
CA ALA A 97 0.16 -3.94 -8.78
C ALA A 97 -0.90 -4.71 -9.58
N CYS A 98 -0.49 -5.73 -10.35
CA CYS A 98 -1.43 -6.58 -11.09
C CYS A 98 -2.41 -7.32 -10.14
N ARG A 99 -1.94 -7.83 -9.01
CA ARG A 99 -2.79 -8.48 -8.01
C ARG A 99 -3.82 -7.50 -7.42
N ILE A 100 -3.38 -6.30 -7.05
CA ILE A 100 -4.29 -5.25 -6.54
C ILE A 100 -5.28 -4.84 -7.63
N ALA A 101 -4.83 -4.67 -8.87
CA ALA A 101 -5.68 -4.33 -10.00
C ALA A 101 -6.75 -5.41 -10.25
N GLY A 102 -6.39 -6.68 -10.13
CA GLY A 102 -7.35 -7.80 -10.19
C GLY A 102 -8.41 -7.73 -9.11
N VAL A 103 -8.02 -7.39 -7.86
CA VAL A 103 -8.98 -7.19 -6.76
C VAL A 103 -9.90 -6.01 -7.04
N LEU A 104 -9.38 -4.88 -7.58
CA LEU A 104 -10.19 -3.73 -7.95
C LEU A 104 -11.18 -4.08 -9.05
N ALA A 105 -10.73 -4.78 -10.10
CA ALA A 105 -11.57 -5.23 -11.20
C ALA A 105 -12.70 -6.14 -10.72
N ALA A 106 -12.38 -7.14 -9.89
CA ALA A 106 -13.37 -8.06 -9.31
C ALA A 106 -14.37 -7.34 -8.39
N ASN A 107 -13.90 -6.34 -7.61
CA ASN A 107 -14.78 -5.55 -6.74
C ASN A 107 -15.76 -4.67 -7.54
N GLU A 108 -15.38 -4.19 -8.71
CA GLU A 108 -16.20 -3.31 -9.55
C GLU A 108 -17.13 -4.09 -10.50
N GLY A 109 -16.61 -5.14 -11.13
CA GLY A 109 -17.33 -5.94 -12.13
C GLY A 109 -17.93 -7.24 -11.58
N GLY A 110 -17.61 -7.61 -10.35
CA GLY A 110 -18.05 -8.88 -9.74
C GLY A 110 -17.51 -10.10 -10.50
N MET A 111 -18.24 -11.20 -10.42
CA MET A 111 -17.88 -12.47 -11.10
C MET A 111 -17.97 -12.40 -12.64
N GLY A 112 -18.54 -11.32 -13.20
CA GLY A 112 -18.61 -11.09 -14.65
C GLY A 112 -17.38 -10.38 -15.22
N THR A 113 -16.40 -10.04 -14.40
CA THR A 113 -15.18 -9.38 -14.85
C THR A 113 -14.38 -10.28 -15.77
N SER A 114 -14.06 -9.80 -16.97
CA SER A 114 -13.35 -10.56 -17.99
C SER A 114 -11.87 -10.16 -18.16
N GLU A 115 -11.49 -8.97 -17.72
CA GLU A 115 -10.13 -8.45 -17.85
C GLU A 115 -9.81 -7.35 -16.84
N ILE A 116 -8.52 -7.11 -16.63
CA ILE A 116 -7.98 -5.98 -15.86
C ILE A 116 -7.68 -4.85 -16.84
N THR A 117 -8.39 -3.72 -16.71
CA THR A 117 -8.18 -2.55 -17.56
C THR A 117 -6.96 -1.72 -17.12
N ALA A 118 -6.52 -0.81 -18.00
CA ALA A 118 -5.43 0.13 -17.68
C ALA A 118 -5.77 1.03 -16.48
N ASP A 119 -7.04 1.40 -16.28
CA ASP A 119 -7.47 2.19 -15.13
C ASP A 119 -7.29 1.43 -13.80
N HIS A 120 -7.69 0.16 -13.75
CA HIS A 120 -7.46 -0.68 -12.56
C HIS A 120 -5.97 -0.75 -12.23
N LEU A 121 -5.11 -0.96 -13.24
CA LEU A 121 -3.67 -1.06 -13.04
C LEU A 121 -3.05 0.30 -12.65
N ALA A 122 -3.48 1.41 -13.24
CA ALA A 122 -3.00 2.73 -12.89
C ALA A 122 -3.27 3.07 -11.41
N ARG A 123 -4.49 2.80 -10.94
CA ARG A 123 -4.85 2.98 -9.52
C ARG A 123 -4.04 2.08 -8.58
N ALA A 124 -3.81 0.84 -8.99
CA ALA A 124 -2.96 -0.07 -8.25
C ALA A 124 -1.50 0.39 -8.18
N LEU A 125 -0.96 0.94 -9.27
CA LEU A 125 0.40 1.50 -9.32
C LEU A 125 0.56 2.71 -8.39
N VAL A 126 -0.46 3.57 -8.27
CA VAL A 126 -0.45 4.67 -7.29
C VAL A 126 -0.29 4.14 -5.86
N LEU A 127 -1.03 3.08 -5.50
CA LEU A 127 -0.89 2.44 -4.20
C LEU A 127 0.51 1.83 -3.99
N ILE A 128 1.06 1.17 -5.00
CA ILE A 128 2.41 0.60 -4.94
C ILE A 128 3.46 1.69 -4.74
N GLN A 129 3.38 2.78 -5.48
CA GLN A 129 4.30 3.92 -5.33
C GLN A 129 4.26 4.50 -3.92
N TRP A 130 3.06 4.67 -3.36
CA TRP A 130 2.89 5.12 -1.99
C TRP A 130 3.54 4.16 -0.99
N TYR A 131 3.35 2.85 -1.16
CA TYR A 131 3.96 1.85 -0.27
C TYR A 131 5.48 1.78 -0.40
N LEU A 132 6.04 1.99 -1.59
CA LEU A 132 7.50 2.07 -1.78
C LEU A 132 8.07 3.32 -1.11
N ALA A 133 7.42 4.47 -1.26
CA ALA A 133 7.81 5.71 -0.57
C ALA A 133 7.76 5.54 0.95
N GLU A 134 6.71 4.91 1.49
CA GLU A 134 6.59 4.62 2.91
C GLU A 134 7.66 3.64 3.41
N ALA A 135 8.00 2.63 2.60
CA ALA A 135 9.09 1.71 2.93
C ALA A 135 10.46 2.41 3.01
N LEU A 136 10.73 3.37 2.11
CA LEU A 136 11.92 4.22 2.16
C LEU A 136 11.93 5.07 3.43
N ARG A 137 10.80 5.70 3.76
CA ARG A 137 10.65 6.52 4.97
C ARG A 137 10.93 5.71 6.24
N ILE A 138 10.34 4.51 6.35
CA ILE A 138 10.55 3.62 7.51
C ILE A 138 12.01 3.19 7.61
N ARG A 139 12.63 2.84 6.49
CA ARG A 139 14.04 2.44 6.45
C ARG A 139 14.95 3.61 6.85
N GLY A 140 14.71 4.80 6.32
CA GLY A 140 15.45 6.01 6.66
C GLY A 140 15.33 6.34 8.16
N ALA A 141 14.13 6.25 8.72
CA ALA A 141 13.90 6.47 10.14
C ALA A 141 14.64 5.44 11.04
N ALA A 142 14.68 4.17 10.60
CA ALA A 142 15.39 3.12 11.32
C ALA A 142 16.93 3.26 11.24
N ALA A 143 17.44 3.95 10.22
CA ALA A 143 18.87 4.17 10.04
C ALA A 143 19.41 5.35 10.88
N VAL A 144 18.54 6.21 11.45
CA VAL A 144 18.96 7.33 12.30
C VAL A 144 19.29 6.81 13.71
N PRO A 145 20.54 6.92 14.19
CA PRO A 145 20.90 6.51 15.55
C PRO A 145 20.02 7.19 16.60
N GLN A 146 19.68 6.47 17.66
CA GLN A 146 18.82 6.99 18.73
C GLN A 146 19.38 8.30 19.33
N SER A 147 20.70 8.40 19.48
CA SER A 147 21.38 9.61 19.97
C SER A 147 21.13 10.84 19.11
N VAL A 148 20.97 10.67 17.79
CA VAL A 148 20.66 11.79 16.87
C VAL A 148 19.18 12.17 17.03
N GLN A 149 18.28 11.21 17.16
CA GLN A 149 16.87 11.47 17.42
C GLN A 149 16.67 12.20 18.74
N ASP A 150 17.38 11.78 19.81
CA ASP A 150 17.34 12.42 21.11
C ASP A 150 17.90 13.86 21.08
N ALA A 151 18.98 14.08 20.31
CA ALA A 151 19.55 15.41 20.11
C ALA A 151 18.58 16.34 19.37
N GLU A 152 17.89 15.82 18.35
CA GLU A 152 16.87 16.57 17.61
C GLU A 152 15.65 16.90 18.49
N ALA A 153 15.17 15.93 19.27
CA ALA A 153 14.08 16.12 20.21
C ALA A 153 14.43 17.17 21.26
N LEU A 154 15.65 17.13 21.82
CA LEU A 154 16.14 18.13 22.75
C LEU A 154 16.23 19.52 22.10
N SER A 155 16.76 19.60 20.87
CA SER A 155 16.84 20.86 20.11
C SER A 155 15.44 21.48 19.93
N ASN A 156 14.48 20.68 19.47
CA ASN A 156 13.11 21.13 19.27
C ASN A 156 12.45 21.58 20.57
N TRP A 157 12.70 20.89 21.68
CA TRP A 157 12.21 21.24 22.99
C TRP A 157 12.80 22.58 23.50
N LEU A 158 14.10 22.80 23.31
CA LEU A 158 14.79 24.06 23.64
C LEU A 158 14.25 25.23 22.82
N HIS A 159 14.08 25.03 21.50
CA HIS A 159 13.50 26.04 20.62
C HIS A 159 12.08 26.43 21.02
N ALA A 160 11.21 25.46 21.30
CA ALA A 160 9.83 25.71 21.74
C ALA A 160 9.74 26.53 23.02
N ARG A 161 10.75 26.46 23.89
CA ARG A 161 10.84 27.23 25.16
C ARG A 161 11.65 28.52 25.05
N GLY A 162 12.17 28.83 23.88
CA GLY A 162 13.01 30.03 23.69
C GLY A 162 14.33 30.01 24.46
N MET A 163 14.79 28.83 24.87
CA MET A 163 16.02 28.68 25.66
C MET A 163 17.25 28.78 24.75
N ARG A 164 18.04 29.83 24.96
CA ARG A 164 19.28 30.04 24.20
C ARG A 164 20.55 29.57 24.92
N LYS A 165 20.46 29.31 26.23
CA LYS A 165 21.58 28.79 27.03
C LYS A 165 21.05 27.77 28.02
N PHE A 166 21.74 26.67 28.17
CA PHE A 166 21.48 25.64 29.17
C PHE A 166 22.81 25.10 29.69
N ARG A 167 22.80 24.55 30.88
CA ARG A 167 23.93 23.84 31.47
C ARG A 167 23.52 22.42 31.74
N THR A 168 24.34 21.46 31.36
CA THR A 168 24.26 20.11 31.87
C THR A 168 24.68 20.13 33.35
N ARG A 169 23.95 19.47 34.23
CA ARG A 169 24.45 19.16 35.53
C ARG A 169 25.48 18.05 35.41
N ASP A 170 26.65 18.24 36.00
CA ASP A 170 27.66 17.21 36.21
C ASP A 170 27.10 16.06 37.04
#